data_ebc0288c6e60700653e65425291793c4
#
_entry.id   ebc0288c6e60700653e65425291793c4
#
_cell.length_a   1.000
_cell.length_b   1.000
_cell.length_c   1.000
_cell.angle_alpha   90.00
_cell.angle_beta   90.00
_cell.angle_gamma   90.00
#
_symmetry.space_group_name_H-M   'P 1'
#
loop_
_entity.id
_entity.type
_entity.pdbx_description
1 polymer ?
#
loop_
_entity_poly.entity_id
_entity_poly.type
_entity_poly.pdbx_seq_one_letter_code
_entity_poly.pdbx_strand_id
1 'polypeptide(L)'
;MTNPFEEWRRDLAAAGELTPDVVRRIVDVHGDRGQRAIEAVSEGRVKEYRDFTVVVGHREEYVVEGDGCTCKDAEYNLDPEDPTERCWHALAVVVADAIDATEYHDMWYSEVREFL
;
A
#
# COMPACT_ATOMS: atom_id res chain seq x y z
N MET A 1 -15.02 18.03 4.25
CA MET A 1 -14.86 17.76 2.82
C MET A 1 -13.79 16.67 2.63
N THR A 2 -14.12 15.59 1.94
CA THR A 2 -13.16 14.51 1.68
C THR A 2 -12.23 14.86 0.53
N ASN A 3 -10.97 14.43 0.60
CA ASN A 3 -10.03 14.60 -0.51
C ASN A 3 -10.14 13.43 -1.51
N PRO A 4 -9.55 13.54 -2.70
CA PRO A 4 -9.64 12.46 -3.70
C PRO A 4 -9.13 11.10 -3.22
N PHE A 5 -8.13 11.08 -2.34
CA PHE A 5 -7.61 9.86 -1.72
C PHE A 5 -8.70 9.16 -0.90
N GLU A 6 -9.38 9.90 -0.02
CA GLU A 6 -10.44 9.34 0.81
C GLU A 6 -11.64 8.89 -0.01
N GLU A 7 -11.94 9.60 -1.10
CA GLU A 7 -13.04 9.24 -1.98
C GLU A 7 -12.83 7.88 -2.65
N TRP A 8 -11.67 7.67 -3.28
CA TRP A 8 -11.44 6.37 -3.94
C TRP A 8 -11.25 5.25 -2.93
N ARG A 9 -10.68 5.55 -1.77
CA ARG A 9 -10.50 4.57 -0.69
C ARG A 9 -11.86 4.04 -0.22
N ARG A 10 -12.80 4.94 -0.01
CA ARG A 10 -14.16 4.60 0.40
C ARG A 10 -14.87 3.76 -0.66
N ASP A 11 -14.78 4.17 -1.91
CA ASP A 11 -15.42 3.46 -3.01
C ASP A 11 -14.81 2.08 -3.22
N LEU A 12 -13.51 1.95 -3.05
CA LEU A 12 -12.82 0.67 -3.14
C LEU A 12 -13.28 -0.29 -2.04
N ALA A 13 -13.36 0.20 -0.81
CA ALA A 13 -13.83 -0.61 0.33
C ALA A 13 -15.27 -1.06 0.12
N ALA A 14 -16.12 -0.19 -0.41
CA ALA A 14 -17.51 -0.51 -0.70
C ALA A 14 -17.64 -1.56 -1.80
N ALA A 15 -16.79 -1.49 -2.84
CA ALA A 15 -16.80 -2.45 -3.94
C ALA A 15 -16.19 -3.80 -3.54
N GLY A 16 -15.21 -3.81 -2.65
CA GLY A 16 -14.51 -5.01 -2.21
C GLY A 16 -13.56 -5.59 -3.25
N GLU A 17 -13.34 -4.88 -4.36
CA GLU A 17 -12.44 -5.31 -5.43
C GLU A 17 -11.98 -4.11 -6.25
N LEU A 18 -10.88 -4.28 -6.99
CA LEU A 18 -10.35 -3.24 -7.88
C LEU A 18 -11.20 -3.18 -9.16
N THR A 19 -12.15 -2.26 -9.19
CA THR A 19 -12.95 -2.01 -10.39
C THR A 19 -12.17 -1.09 -11.35
N PRO A 20 -12.45 -1.13 -12.67
CA PRO A 20 -11.77 -0.24 -13.63
C PRO A 20 -11.92 1.24 -13.28
N ASP A 21 -13.05 1.66 -12.75
CA ASP A 21 -13.31 3.04 -12.37
C ASP A 21 -12.42 3.48 -11.20
N VAL A 22 -12.31 2.64 -10.15
CA VAL A 22 -11.46 2.95 -9.00
C VAL A 22 -9.99 2.92 -9.39
N VAL A 23 -9.56 1.96 -10.21
CA VAL A 23 -8.19 1.89 -10.72
C VAL A 23 -7.83 3.20 -11.44
N ARG A 24 -8.70 3.69 -12.30
CA ARG A 24 -8.48 4.95 -13.01
C ARG A 24 -8.31 6.11 -12.04
N ARG A 25 -9.14 6.19 -11.01
CA ARG A 25 -9.05 7.27 -10.01
C ARG A 25 -7.75 7.20 -9.22
N ILE A 26 -7.32 6.01 -8.83
CA ILE A 26 -6.04 5.83 -8.11
C ILE A 26 -4.88 6.34 -8.96
N VAL A 27 -4.84 5.98 -10.24
CA VAL A 27 -3.79 6.43 -11.16
C VAL A 27 -3.87 7.94 -11.39
N ASP A 28 -5.08 8.48 -11.52
CA ASP A 28 -5.27 9.93 -11.70
C ASP A 28 -4.75 10.74 -10.51
N VAL A 29 -4.96 10.25 -9.28
CA VAL A 29 -4.54 10.95 -8.06
C VAL A 29 -3.05 10.76 -7.80
N HIS A 30 -2.54 9.54 -7.96
CA HIS A 30 -1.20 9.17 -7.50
C HIS A 30 -0.19 8.90 -8.62
N GLY A 31 -0.62 8.82 -9.87
CA GLY A 31 0.26 8.59 -11.01
C GLY A 31 0.96 7.23 -10.93
N ASP A 32 2.27 7.21 -11.19
CA ASP A 32 3.07 5.99 -11.18
C ASP A 32 3.05 5.26 -9.83
N ARG A 33 2.96 6.01 -8.74
CA ARG A 33 2.88 5.41 -7.41
C ARG A 33 1.61 4.57 -7.28
N GLY A 34 0.49 5.08 -7.79
CA GLY A 34 -0.78 4.35 -7.80
C GLY A 34 -0.71 3.10 -8.64
N GLN A 35 -0.12 3.19 -9.83
CA GLN A 35 0.03 2.06 -10.73
C GLN A 35 0.87 0.95 -10.11
N ARG A 36 2.00 1.30 -9.49
CA ARG A 36 2.88 0.35 -8.80
C ARG A 36 2.19 -0.32 -7.62
N ALA A 37 1.38 0.44 -6.88
CA ALA A 37 0.62 -0.09 -5.76
C ALA A 37 -0.38 -1.15 -6.24
N ILE A 38 -1.10 -0.88 -7.31
CA ILE A 38 -2.07 -1.81 -7.89
C ILE A 38 -1.37 -3.08 -8.37
N GLU A 39 -0.22 -2.96 -9.02
CA GLU A 39 0.57 -4.10 -9.48
C GLU A 39 1.01 -4.97 -8.31
N ALA A 40 1.49 -4.36 -7.22
CA ALA A 40 1.94 -5.08 -6.04
C ALA A 40 0.80 -5.89 -5.41
N VAL A 41 -0.39 -5.30 -5.31
CA VAL A 41 -1.57 -5.97 -4.78
C VAL A 41 -2.00 -7.11 -5.69
N SER A 42 -2.02 -6.87 -7.00
CA SER A 42 -2.41 -7.88 -7.99
C SER A 42 -1.46 -9.07 -8.01
N GLU A 43 -0.20 -8.86 -7.68
CA GLU A 43 0.82 -9.91 -7.61
C GLU A 43 0.91 -10.57 -6.22
N GLY A 44 0.08 -10.16 -5.28
CA GLY A 44 0.06 -10.72 -3.92
C GLY A 44 1.31 -10.38 -3.10
N ARG A 45 1.89 -9.20 -3.31
CA ARG A 45 3.13 -8.80 -2.65
C ARG A 45 2.93 -8.05 -1.33
N VAL A 46 1.69 -7.84 -0.90
CA VAL A 46 1.39 -7.20 0.40
C VAL A 46 1.16 -8.30 1.43
N LYS A 47 2.02 -8.35 2.45
CA LYS A 47 2.01 -9.41 3.47
C LYS A 47 1.85 -8.79 4.86
N GLU A 48 1.01 -9.40 5.68
CA GLU A 48 0.78 -8.96 7.04
C GLU A 48 1.31 -10.00 8.02
N TYR A 49 2.19 -9.55 8.92
CA TYR A 49 2.74 -10.36 10.00
C TYR A 49 2.17 -9.86 11.33
N ARG A 50 2.44 -10.57 12.43
CA ARG A 50 1.95 -10.17 13.75
C ARG A 50 2.44 -8.79 14.17
N ASP A 51 3.68 -8.44 13.81
CA ASP A 51 4.32 -7.18 14.21
C ASP A 51 4.29 -6.10 13.14
N PHE A 52 4.38 -6.48 11.84
CA PHE A 52 4.49 -5.50 10.75
C PHE A 52 3.71 -5.91 9.52
N THR A 53 3.33 -4.91 8.72
CA THR A 53 2.87 -5.10 7.35
C THR A 53 4.04 -4.84 6.42
N VAL A 54 4.27 -5.72 5.46
CA VAL A 54 5.44 -5.69 4.58
C VAL A 54 5.00 -5.73 3.13
N VAL A 55 5.62 -4.88 2.30
CA VAL A 55 5.43 -4.93 0.84
C VAL A 55 6.72 -5.45 0.22
N VAL A 56 6.60 -6.54 -0.54
CA VAL A 56 7.76 -7.17 -1.17
C VAL A 56 8.05 -6.50 -2.50
N GLY A 57 9.24 -5.91 -2.62
CA GLY A 57 9.72 -5.35 -3.88
C GLY A 57 10.52 -6.39 -4.66
N HIS A 58 11.15 -5.96 -5.75
CA HIS A 58 11.95 -6.87 -6.59
C HIS A 58 13.26 -7.29 -5.94
N ARG A 59 13.83 -6.45 -5.07
CA ARG A 59 15.11 -6.71 -4.43
C ARG A 59 15.06 -6.60 -2.90
N GLU A 60 14.10 -5.85 -2.39
CA GLU A 60 14.00 -5.54 -0.96
C GLU A 60 12.57 -5.65 -0.48
N GLU A 61 12.41 -5.85 0.81
CA GLU A 61 11.13 -5.79 1.47
C GLU A 61 11.04 -4.46 2.22
N TYR A 62 9.86 -3.85 2.23
CA TYR A 62 9.62 -2.56 2.86
C TYR A 62 8.59 -2.69 3.95
N VAL A 63 8.93 -2.24 5.16
CA VAL A 63 8.01 -2.23 6.30
C VAL A 63 7.15 -0.99 6.24
N VAL A 64 5.84 -1.17 6.33
CA VAL A 64 4.88 -0.08 6.35
C VAL A 64 4.18 -0.06 7.70
N GLU A 65 4.28 1.08 8.41
CA GLU A 65 3.61 1.30 9.69
C GLU A 65 2.70 2.52 9.57
N GLY A 66 1.39 2.31 9.67
CA GLY A 66 0.43 3.38 9.51
C GLY A 66 0.59 4.06 8.14
N ASP A 67 0.91 5.36 8.15
CA ASP A 67 1.15 6.12 6.92
C ASP A 67 2.61 6.14 6.50
N GLY A 68 3.51 5.58 7.31
CA GLY A 68 4.94 5.62 7.09
C GLY A 68 5.49 4.38 6.40
N CYS A 69 6.62 4.54 5.73
CA CYS A 69 7.30 3.46 5.03
C CYS A 69 8.81 3.67 5.17
N THR A 70 9.57 2.58 5.14
CA THR A 70 11.05 2.64 5.24
C THR A 70 11.73 2.98 3.93
N CYS A 71 10.99 3.19 2.84
CA CYS A 71 11.58 3.50 1.53
C CYS A 71 12.08 4.94 1.44
N LYS A 72 13.01 5.17 0.50
CA LYS A 72 13.60 6.50 0.29
C LYS A 72 12.59 7.50 -0.28
N ASP A 73 11.62 7.04 -1.05
CA ASP A 73 10.58 7.91 -1.61
C ASP A 73 9.76 8.55 -0.50
N ALA A 74 9.40 7.76 0.53
CA ALA A 74 8.68 8.29 1.68
C ALA A 74 9.50 9.29 2.48
N GLU A 75 10.82 9.09 2.55
CA GLU A 75 11.71 9.95 3.32
C GLU A 75 12.02 11.28 2.61
N TYR A 76 12.23 11.26 1.29
CA TYR A 76 12.78 12.40 0.57
C TYR A 76 11.83 13.09 -0.41
N ASN A 77 10.84 12.38 -0.94
CA ASN A 77 10.06 12.89 -2.07
C ASN A 77 8.60 13.23 -1.76
N LEU A 78 8.12 12.88 -0.57
CA LEU A 78 6.74 13.16 -0.21
C LEU A 78 6.61 14.49 0.52
N ASP A 79 5.55 15.25 0.19
CA ASP A 79 5.21 16.46 0.90
C ASP A 79 4.44 16.10 2.18
N PRO A 80 5.01 16.34 3.37
CA PRO A 80 4.35 15.97 4.62
C PRO A 80 3.06 16.78 4.88
N GLU A 81 2.86 17.89 4.17
CA GLU A 81 1.66 18.70 4.31
C GLU A 81 0.52 18.26 3.40
N ASP A 82 0.80 17.43 2.39
CA ASP A 82 -0.21 16.94 1.47
C ASP A 82 -0.76 15.60 1.96
N PRO A 83 -2.03 15.55 2.41
CA PRO A 83 -2.60 14.32 2.94
C PRO A 83 -2.84 13.25 1.88
N THR A 84 -2.74 13.58 0.59
CA THR A 84 -2.91 12.60 -0.49
C THR A 84 -1.60 11.91 -0.86
N GLU A 85 -0.46 12.48 -0.51
CA GLU A 85 0.83 11.89 -0.87
C GLU A 85 1.20 10.70 0.03
N ARG A 86 1.43 9.57 -0.62
CA ARG A 86 1.94 8.33 -0.01
C ARG A 86 2.91 7.69 -0.99
N CYS A 87 3.91 6.98 -0.49
CA CYS A 87 4.74 6.16 -1.36
C CYS A 87 3.90 4.99 -1.89
N TRP A 88 4.37 4.34 -2.96
CA TRP A 88 3.59 3.25 -3.56
C TRP A 88 3.42 2.05 -2.61
N HIS A 89 4.37 1.83 -1.70
CA HIS A 89 4.28 0.75 -0.71
C HIS A 89 3.11 1.01 0.26
N ALA A 90 3.02 2.24 0.78
CA ALA A 90 1.93 2.62 1.68
C ALA A 90 0.59 2.57 0.95
N LEU A 91 0.54 3.00 -0.32
CA LEU A 91 -0.67 2.90 -1.14
C LEU A 91 -1.08 1.45 -1.35
N ALA A 92 -0.11 0.56 -1.59
CA ALA A 92 -0.39 -0.87 -1.77
C ALA A 92 -1.06 -1.45 -0.52
N VAL A 93 -0.61 -1.07 0.67
CA VAL A 93 -1.24 -1.52 1.92
C VAL A 93 -2.67 -1.02 2.02
N VAL A 94 -2.91 0.26 1.71
CA VAL A 94 -4.28 0.83 1.74
C VAL A 94 -5.19 0.08 0.78
N VAL A 95 -4.74 -0.18 -0.45
CA VAL A 95 -5.53 -0.90 -1.45
C VAL A 95 -5.81 -2.34 -0.99
N ALA A 96 -4.78 -3.03 -0.54
CA ALA A 96 -4.91 -4.42 -0.10
C ALA A 96 -5.85 -4.56 1.11
N ASP A 97 -5.75 -3.65 2.08
CA ASP A 97 -6.63 -3.66 3.24
C ASP A 97 -8.09 -3.43 2.84
N ALA A 98 -8.33 -2.52 1.89
CA ALA A 98 -9.68 -2.18 1.46
C ALA A 98 -10.40 -3.35 0.79
N ILE A 99 -9.67 -4.23 0.11
CA ILE A 99 -10.25 -5.38 -0.60
C ILE A 99 -9.90 -6.73 0.02
N ASP A 100 -9.33 -6.70 1.23
CA ASP A 100 -8.91 -7.90 1.98
C ASP A 100 -7.98 -8.80 1.17
N ALA A 101 -6.98 -8.17 0.55
CA ALA A 101 -6.01 -8.85 -0.32
C ALA A 101 -4.62 -8.97 0.30
N THR A 102 -4.48 -8.72 1.61
CA THR A 102 -3.23 -8.94 2.32
C THR A 102 -3.04 -10.43 2.59
N GLU A 103 -1.81 -10.92 2.38
CA GLU A 103 -1.47 -12.28 2.74
C GLU A 103 -1.02 -12.31 4.21
N TYR A 104 -1.85 -12.87 5.07
CA TYR A 104 -1.57 -12.93 6.50
C TYR A 104 -0.71 -14.13 6.87
N HIS A 105 0.34 -13.86 7.64
CA HIS A 105 1.23 -14.90 8.18
C HIS A 105 1.20 -14.83 9.71
N ASP A 106 0.78 -15.89 10.36
CA ASP A 106 0.67 -15.96 11.83
C ASP A 106 2.05 -16.21 12.45
N MET A 107 2.94 -15.24 12.23
CA MET A 107 4.31 -15.28 12.74
C MET A 107 4.85 -13.86 12.88
N TRP A 108 5.96 -13.72 13.59
CA TRP A 108 6.63 -12.44 13.76
C TRP A 108 7.58 -12.17 12.58
N TYR A 109 7.48 -11.02 11.98
CA TYR A 109 8.37 -10.63 10.88
C TYR A 109 9.83 -10.62 11.33
N SER A 110 10.10 -10.18 12.56
CA SER A 110 11.45 -10.17 13.12
C SER A 110 12.06 -11.57 13.18
N GLU A 111 11.26 -12.62 13.38
CA GLU A 111 11.73 -14.00 13.36
C GLU A 111 11.99 -14.49 11.93
N VAL A 112 11.11 -14.18 11.01
CA VAL A 112 11.28 -14.53 9.58
C VAL A 112 12.56 -13.92 9.03
N ARG A 113 12.83 -12.69 9.41
CA ARG A 113 13.99 -11.95 8.94
C ARG A 113 15.31 -12.58 9.34
N GLU A 114 15.36 -13.32 10.44
CA GLU A 114 16.55 -14.03 10.87
C GLU A 114 16.93 -15.19 9.94
N PHE A 115 16.00 -15.69 9.14
CA PHE A 115 16.22 -16.77 8.20
C PHE A 115 16.57 -16.30 6.79
N LEU A 116 16.58 -14.99 6.57
CA LEU A 116 16.94 -14.39 5.29
C LEU A 116 18.45 -13.94 5.30
#